data_543e00b6fc8f6147c86d74994c0a16b8
#
_entry.id   543e00b6fc8f6147c86d74994c0a16b8
#
_cell.length_a   1.000
_cell.length_b   1.000
_cell.length_c   1.000
_cell.angle_alpha   90.00
_cell.angle_beta   90.00
_cell.angle_gamma   90.00
#
_symmetry.space_group_name_H-M   'P 1'
#
loop_
_entity.id
_entity.type
_entity.pdbx_description
1 polymer ?
#
loop_
_entity_poly.entity_id
_entity_poly.type
_entity_poly.pdbx_seq_one_letter_code
_entity_poly.pdbx_strand_id
1 'polypeptide(L)'
;HAHGIYFTEADWNLNKAAGKPARLVKFPDTPYEDYPQGYKDYIMAGEAKSEHVGYKCSIRDRWYIVPSVWIPDAFFLRRNNLYPKFVLNRCGAVSTDTMHRMKFKNGVNPENVLLAYYNSVSFAFTEICGRSYGGGVLEILPGEMGNILLPKIQRINPVFRSELLQEVDHVVRNDDDIEKALDLVDREVLIKLLGIEQEICSQCRVIWKKMQRRRLGRG
;
A
#
# COMPACT_ATOMS: atom_id res chain seq x y z
N HIS A 1 5.44 7.08 -5.04
CA HIS A 1 4.29 6.51 -5.73
C HIS A 1 4.61 5.07 -6.13
N ALA A 2 3.68 4.15 -5.89
CA ALA A 2 3.78 2.77 -6.35
C ALA A 2 3.08 2.67 -7.71
N HIS A 3 3.84 2.33 -8.75
CA HIS A 3 3.30 2.21 -10.12
C HIS A 3 2.59 0.86 -10.30
N GLY A 4 3.12 -0.23 -9.75
CA GLY A 4 2.57 -1.57 -9.83
C GLY A 4 2.21 -2.16 -8.45
N ILE A 5 2.09 -3.49 -8.42
CA ILE A 5 1.86 -4.25 -7.18
C ILE A 5 3.17 -4.60 -6.45
N TYR A 6 4.31 -4.30 -7.06
CA TYR A 6 5.62 -4.33 -6.45
C TYR A 6 6.21 -2.92 -6.43
N PHE A 7 6.79 -2.52 -5.31
CA PHE A 7 7.60 -1.31 -5.23
C PHE A 7 9.08 -1.71 -5.32
N THR A 8 9.67 -1.45 -6.47
CA THR A 8 11.03 -1.85 -6.84
C THR A 8 12.01 -0.69 -6.79
N GLU A 9 13.30 -0.98 -6.93
CA GLU A 9 14.33 0.06 -7.07
C GLU A 9 14.10 0.92 -8.34
N ALA A 10 13.59 0.34 -9.41
CA ALA A 10 13.20 1.08 -10.60
C ALA A 10 12.10 2.10 -10.30
N ASP A 11 11.06 1.72 -9.53
CA ASP A 11 10.00 2.63 -9.10
C ASP A 11 10.54 3.77 -8.21
N TRP A 12 11.48 3.44 -7.33
CA TRP A 12 12.14 4.45 -6.49
C TRP A 12 12.95 5.43 -7.34
N ASN A 13 13.72 4.94 -8.31
CA ASN A 13 14.49 5.77 -9.22
C ASN A 13 13.60 6.68 -10.10
N LEU A 14 12.48 6.16 -10.60
CA LEU A 14 11.48 6.96 -11.33
C LEU A 14 10.91 8.09 -10.47
N ASN A 15 10.55 7.80 -9.22
CA ASN A 15 10.07 8.82 -8.28
C ASN A 15 11.13 9.89 -8.01
N LYS A 16 12.39 9.48 -7.83
CA LYS A 16 13.51 10.41 -7.64
C LYS A 16 13.74 11.29 -8.87
N ALA A 17 13.75 10.70 -10.06
CA ALA A 17 13.91 11.44 -11.32
C ALA A 17 12.77 12.44 -11.57
N ALA A 18 11.56 12.10 -11.12
CA ALA A 18 10.38 12.98 -11.16
C ALA A 18 10.36 14.06 -10.06
N GLY A 19 11.45 14.24 -9.30
CA GLY A 19 11.55 15.25 -8.24
C GLY A 19 10.68 14.97 -7.01
N LYS A 20 10.13 13.76 -6.87
CA LYS A 20 9.31 13.41 -5.70
C LYS A 20 10.20 13.14 -4.48
N PRO A 21 9.75 13.44 -3.24
CA PRO A 21 10.48 13.09 -2.04
C PRO A 21 10.76 11.59 -1.99
N ALA A 22 12.01 11.20 -2.20
CA ALA A 22 12.43 9.79 -2.31
C ALA A 22 13.39 9.37 -1.19
N ARG A 23 13.73 10.27 -0.27
CA ARG A 23 14.63 10.02 0.85
C ARG A 23 14.03 10.55 2.14
N LEU A 24 14.27 9.81 3.23
CA LEU A 24 13.97 10.23 4.58
C LEU A 24 15.29 10.43 5.32
N VAL A 25 15.47 11.61 5.92
CA VAL A 25 16.59 11.85 6.83
C VAL A 25 16.29 11.13 8.14
N LYS A 26 17.15 10.19 8.52
CA LYS A 26 17.04 9.44 9.76
C LYS A 26 18.22 9.81 10.65
N PHE A 27 17.94 10.45 11.78
CA PHE A 27 18.91 10.71 12.81
C PHE A 27 19.11 9.50 13.72
N PRO A 28 20.34 9.14 14.09
CA PRO A 28 20.59 8.20 15.17
C PRO A 28 20.04 8.75 16.49
N ASP A 29 19.61 7.88 17.38
CA ASP A 29 19.12 8.26 18.70
C ASP A 29 20.31 8.39 19.68
N THR A 30 21.13 9.42 19.47
CA THR A 30 22.32 9.76 20.26
C THR A 30 22.19 11.18 20.83
N PRO A 31 22.97 11.58 21.88
CA PRO A 31 23.03 12.95 22.33
C PRO A 31 23.37 13.92 21.18
N TYR A 32 22.89 15.16 21.28
CA TYR A 32 23.13 16.19 20.25
C TYR A 32 24.63 16.46 20.04
N GLU A 33 25.39 16.40 21.10
CA GLU A 33 26.85 16.65 21.13
C GLU A 33 27.62 15.67 20.27
N ASP A 34 27.12 14.43 20.20
CA ASP A 34 27.75 13.32 19.45
C ASP A 34 27.44 13.34 17.95
N TYR A 35 26.56 14.21 17.49
CA TYR A 35 26.27 14.30 16.06
C TYR A 35 27.42 14.91 15.27
N PRO A 36 27.77 14.35 14.10
CA PRO A 36 28.61 15.01 13.11
C PRO A 36 28.08 16.39 12.74
N GLN A 37 28.97 17.32 12.34
CA GLN A 37 28.62 18.71 12.08
C GLN A 37 27.46 18.84 11.08
N GLY A 38 27.41 18.02 10.00
CA GLY A 38 26.32 18.09 9.01
C GLY A 38 24.92 17.81 9.58
N TYR A 39 24.81 16.98 10.65
CA TYR A 39 23.53 16.80 11.35
C TYR A 39 23.16 18.05 12.17
N LYS A 40 24.13 18.62 12.84
CA LYS A 40 23.96 19.88 13.61
C LYS A 40 23.53 21.03 12.71
N ASP A 41 24.18 21.17 11.56
CA ASP A 41 23.83 22.18 10.54
C ASP A 41 22.40 22.00 10.01
N TYR A 42 21.97 20.75 9.77
CA TYR A 42 20.59 20.45 9.36
C TYR A 42 19.57 20.84 10.44
N ILE A 43 19.87 20.55 11.72
CA ILE A 43 19.01 20.90 12.85
C ILE A 43 18.91 22.43 12.97
N MET A 44 20.02 23.14 12.97
CA MET A 44 20.05 24.61 13.03
C MET A 44 19.31 25.25 11.86
N ALA A 45 19.49 24.73 10.64
CA ALA A 45 18.77 25.22 9.46
C ALA A 45 17.25 25.00 9.56
N GLY A 46 16.81 23.90 10.16
CA GLY A 46 15.39 23.63 10.41
C GLY A 46 14.80 24.55 11.49
N GLU A 47 15.55 24.82 12.55
CA GLU A 47 15.15 25.76 13.61
C GLU A 47 15.04 27.20 13.09
N ALA A 48 16.00 27.61 12.27
CA ALA A 48 15.99 28.94 11.65
C ALA A 48 14.75 29.12 10.71
N LYS A 49 14.23 28.03 10.13
CA LYS A 49 12.99 28.00 9.33
C LYS A 49 11.73 27.75 10.15
N SER A 50 11.84 27.64 11.46
CA SER A 50 10.73 27.33 12.35
C SER A 50 10.04 25.97 12.08
N GLU A 51 10.72 25.00 11.48
CA GLU A 51 10.17 23.65 11.21
C GLU A 51 9.83 22.91 12.52
N HIS A 52 10.57 23.18 13.61
CA HIS A 52 10.37 22.57 14.92
C HIS A 52 9.06 22.98 15.61
N VAL A 53 8.45 24.10 15.26
CA VAL A 53 7.19 24.58 15.86
C VAL A 53 5.95 23.93 15.27
N GLY A 54 6.08 23.23 14.12
CA GLY A 54 4.98 22.48 13.53
C GLY A 54 4.44 21.41 14.49
N TYR A 55 3.11 21.23 14.57
CA TYR A 55 2.44 20.35 15.54
C TYR A 55 3.13 18.98 15.73
N LYS A 56 3.44 18.27 14.64
CA LYS A 56 4.09 16.95 14.73
C LYS A 56 5.55 17.00 15.21
N CYS A 57 6.20 18.12 15.07
CA CYS A 57 7.57 18.33 15.55
C CYS A 57 7.57 18.76 17.02
N SER A 58 6.67 19.69 17.39
CA SER A 58 6.61 20.26 18.75
C SER A 58 6.22 19.26 19.84
N ILE A 59 5.54 18.15 19.49
CA ILE A 59 5.18 17.09 20.45
C ILE A 59 6.25 16.03 20.64
N ARG A 60 7.44 16.18 20.00
CA ARG A 60 8.57 15.25 20.14
C ARG A 60 9.62 15.84 21.04
N ASP A 61 10.28 15.02 21.84
CA ASP A 61 11.42 15.45 22.67
C ASP A 61 12.52 16.07 21.82
N ARG A 62 12.79 15.49 20.66
CA ARG A 62 13.70 15.97 19.63
C ARG A 62 12.97 16.01 18.30
N TRP A 63 12.65 17.21 17.82
CA TRP A 63 11.81 17.45 16.66
C TRP A 63 12.29 16.75 15.38
N TYR A 64 13.60 16.62 15.21
CA TYR A 64 14.28 16.04 14.06
C TYR A 64 14.31 14.51 14.07
N ILE A 65 13.96 13.86 15.18
CA ILE A 65 13.87 12.40 15.24
C ILE A 65 12.48 11.95 14.78
N VAL A 66 12.46 11.27 13.62
CA VAL A 66 11.23 10.69 13.11
C VAL A 66 11.00 9.34 13.81
N PRO A 67 9.92 9.21 14.59
CA PRO A 67 9.66 7.98 15.32
C PRO A 67 9.26 6.83 14.40
N SER A 68 9.53 5.60 14.84
CA SER A 68 8.99 4.39 14.21
C SER A 68 9.35 4.23 12.73
N VAL A 69 10.61 4.54 12.34
CA VAL A 69 11.10 4.26 10.99
C VAL A 69 11.59 2.82 10.92
N TRP A 70 10.88 2.00 10.14
CA TRP A 70 11.24 0.60 9.89
C TRP A 70 10.85 0.19 8.47
N ILE A 71 11.49 -0.85 7.93
CA ILE A 71 11.26 -1.36 6.57
C ILE A 71 10.12 -2.38 6.63
N PRO A 72 8.95 -2.08 6.06
CA PRO A 72 7.84 -3.03 5.97
C PRO A 72 8.05 -4.03 4.83
N ASP A 73 7.38 -5.17 4.92
CA ASP A 73 7.33 -6.15 3.83
C ASP A 73 6.38 -5.70 2.72
N ALA A 74 5.35 -4.94 3.09
CA ALA A 74 4.34 -4.44 2.16
C ALA A 74 3.73 -3.11 2.61
N PHE A 75 3.10 -2.45 1.65
CA PHE A 75 2.31 -1.24 1.84
C PHE A 75 0.86 -1.48 1.44
N PHE A 76 -0.06 -0.92 2.21
CA PHE A 76 -1.44 -0.76 1.79
C PHE A 76 -1.75 0.73 1.73
N LEU A 77 -2.29 1.20 0.62
CA LEU A 77 -2.57 2.62 0.47
C LEU A 77 -3.75 2.99 1.38
N ARG A 78 -3.51 3.93 2.28
CA ARG A 78 -4.55 4.41 3.20
C ARG A 78 -5.68 5.11 2.46
N ARG A 79 -5.34 5.88 1.41
CA ARG A 79 -6.28 6.63 0.59
C ARG A 79 -6.18 6.20 -0.85
N ASN A 80 -7.31 5.79 -1.40
CA ASN A 80 -7.45 5.26 -2.74
C ASN A 80 -8.53 6.04 -3.49
N ASN A 81 -8.42 6.12 -4.81
CA ASN A 81 -9.43 6.74 -5.66
C ASN A 81 -10.14 5.68 -6.52
N LEU A 82 -9.60 5.30 -7.68
CA LEU A 82 -10.24 4.36 -8.59
C LEU A 82 -10.39 2.97 -7.97
N TYR A 83 -9.33 2.47 -7.37
CA TYR A 83 -9.32 1.16 -6.69
C TYR A 83 -8.26 1.11 -5.60
N PRO A 84 -8.39 0.20 -4.61
CA PRO A 84 -7.42 0.05 -3.55
C PRO A 84 -6.15 -0.66 -4.06
N LYS A 85 -4.98 -0.24 -3.54
CA LYS A 85 -3.69 -0.86 -3.88
C LYS A 85 -3.02 -1.49 -2.67
N PHE A 86 -2.61 -2.74 -2.84
CA PHE A 86 -1.72 -3.49 -1.98
C PHE A 86 -0.41 -3.75 -2.71
N VAL A 87 0.74 -3.43 -2.10
CA VAL A 87 2.02 -3.37 -2.79
C VAL A 87 3.10 -4.05 -1.96
N LEU A 88 3.82 -5.01 -2.51
CA LEU A 88 4.99 -5.60 -1.86
C LEU A 88 6.22 -4.69 -2.00
N ASN A 89 6.96 -4.55 -0.92
CA ASN A 89 8.18 -3.75 -0.86
C ASN A 89 9.40 -4.59 -1.28
N ARG A 90 9.94 -4.32 -2.45
CA ARG A 90 11.06 -5.07 -3.03
C ARG A 90 12.39 -4.28 -3.05
N CYS A 91 12.42 -3.06 -2.51
CA CYS A 91 13.63 -2.24 -2.46
C CYS A 91 13.97 -1.71 -1.06
N GLY A 92 13.36 -2.26 -0.01
CA GLY A 92 13.63 -1.81 1.36
C GLY A 92 13.18 -0.38 1.65
N ALA A 93 12.17 0.11 0.92
CA ALA A 93 11.66 1.46 1.13
C ALA A 93 10.97 1.60 2.50
N VAL A 94 11.02 2.79 3.05
CA VAL A 94 10.23 3.21 4.22
C VAL A 94 9.11 4.14 3.78
N SER A 95 8.06 4.26 4.57
CA SER A 95 7.00 5.23 4.33
C SER A 95 6.66 6.00 5.61
N THR A 96 6.07 7.17 5.42
CA THR A 96 5.42 7.92 6.49
C THR A 96 4.00 7.38 6.74
N ASP A 97 3.17 8.13 7.45
CA ASP A 97 1.79 7.77 7.82
C ASP A 97 0.76 7.77 6.66
N THR A 98 1.20 8.05 5.45
CA THR A 98 0.33 8.06 4.25
C THR A 98 -0.01 6.67 3.74
N MET A 99 0.73 5.65 4.17
CA MET A 99 0.52 4.25 3.81
C MET A 99 0.53 3.39 5.08
N HIS A 100 -0.30 2.37 5.12
CA HIS A 100 -0.19 1.33 6.14
C HIS A 100 1.00 0.46 5.84
N ARG A 101 1.85 0.26 6.84
CA ARG A 101 3.04 -0.58 6.77
C ARG A 101 2.70 -1.95 7.33
N MET A 102 2.99 -2.99 6.58
CA MET A 102 2.64 -4.36 6.93
C MET A 102 3.90 -5.20 7.14
N LYS A 103 3.82 -6.11 8.11
CA LYS A 103 4.80 -7.15 8.36
C LYS A 103 4.09 -8.49 8.33
N PHE A 104 4.59 -9.44 7.54
CA PHE A 104 4.02 -10.78 7.51
C PHE A 104 4.47 -11.61 8.72
N LYS A 105 3.57 -12.42 9.22
CA LYS A 105 3.91 -13.42 10.25
C LYS A 105 4.76 -14.53 9.63
N ASN A 106 5.55 -15.21 10.49
CA ASN A 106 6.34 -16.36 10.05
C ASN A 106 5.45 -17.42 9.38
N GLY A 107 5.93 -17.99 8.29
CA GLY A 107 5.21 -19.00 7.52
C GLY A 107 4.17 -18.47 6.52
N VAL A 108 3.92 -17.15 6.50
CA VAL A 108 3.05 -16.53 5.48
C VAL A 108 3.86 -16.23 4.24
N ASN A 109 3.40 -16.71 3.08
CA ASN A 109 3.99 -16.33 1.79
C ASN A 109 3.42 -14.99 1.33
N PRO A 110 4.25 -13.93 1.21
CA PRO A 110 3.80 -12.59 0.83
C PRO A 110 3.13 -12.54 -0.54
N GLU A 111 3.61 -13.33 -1.50
CA GLU A 111 3.06 -13.36 -2.86
C GLU A 111 1.70 -14.03 -2.91
N ASN A 112 1.46 -15.04 -2.06
CA ASN A 112 0.12 -15.61 -1.93
C ASN A 112 -0.88 -14.58 -1.38
N VAL A 113 -0.47 -13.75 -0.42
CA VAL A 113 -1.31 -12.68 0.13
C VAL A 113 -1.55 -11.59 -0.92
N LEU A 114 -0.52 -11.21 -1.66
CA LEU A 114 -0.64 -10.24 -2.76
C LEU A 114 -1.64 -10.72 -3.81
N LEU A 115 -1.49 -11.95 -4.28
CA LEU A 115 -2.41 -12.56 -5.26
C LEU A 115 -3.83 -12.68 -4.70
N ALA A 116 -3.96 -13.09 -3.42
CA ALA A 116 -5.24 -13.18 -2.73
C ALA A 116 -5.96 -11.84 -2.55
N TYR A 117 -5.30 -10.71 -2.75
CA TYR A 117 -5.93 -9.40 -2.62
C TYR A 117 -6.62 -8.92 -3.91
N TYR A 118 -6.04 -9.17 -5.09
CA TYR A 118 -6.52 -8.64 -6.36
C TYR A 118 -7.67 -9.48 -6.96
N ASN A 119 -8.79 -9.54 -6.25
CA ASN A 119 -10.00 -10.28 -6.66
C ASN A 119 -11.28 -9.54 -6.27
N SER A 120 -12.42 -9.93 -6.82
CA SER A 120 -13.71 -9.28 -6.61
C SER A 120 -14.18 -9.32 -5.16
N VAL A 121 -13.92 -10.41 -4.44
CA VAL A 121 -14.31 -10.56 -3.01
C VAL A 121 -13.55 -9.55 -2.16
N SER A 122 -12.22 -9.54 -2.24
CA SER A 122 -11.38 -8.63 -1.45
C SER A 122 -11.64 -7.16 -1.78
N PHE A 123 -11.90 -6.84 -3.04
CA PHE A 123 -12.23 -5.47 -3.45
C PHE A 123 -13.60 -5.03 -2.92
N ALA A 124 -14.62 -5.90 -2.96
CA ALA A 124 -15.93 -5.62 -2.38
C ALA A 124 -15.81 -5.36 -0.86
N PHE A 125 -15.10 -6.23 -0.14
CA PHE A 125 -14.88 -6.04 1.30
C PHE A 125 -14.06 -4.81 1.62
N THR A 126 -13.11 -4.41 0.77
CA THR A 126 -12.35 -3.18 0.96
C THR A 126 -13.26 -1.94 0.87
N GLU A 127 -14.18 -1.89 -0.09
CA GLU A 127 -15.17 -0.79 -0.16
C GLU A 127 -16.17 -0.82 1.01
N ILE A 128 -16.61 -2.02 1.45
CA ILE A 128 -17.54 -2.17 2.58
C ILE A 128 -16.91 -1.72 3.89
N CYS A 129 -15.66 -2.10 4.14
CA CYS A 129 -14.95 -1.79 5.38
C CYS A 129 -14.43 -0.35 5.42
N GLY A 130 -14.15 0.23 4.26
CA GLY A 130 -13.57 1.57 4.14
C GLY A 130 -14.60 2.69 4.29
N ARG A 131 -14.06 3.89 4.35
CA ARG A 131 -14.85 5.14 4.48
C ARG A 131 -14.79 5.95 3.21
N SER A 132 -15.95 6.31 2.69
CA SER A 132 -16.07 7.19 1.54
C SER A 132 -16.02 8.64 1.98
N TYR A 133 -15.11 9.42 1.42
CA TYR A 133 -15.02 10.87 1.60
C TYR A 133 -15.34 11.62 0.31
N GLY A 134 -15.51 12.94 0.41
CA GLY A 134 -15.68 13.80 -0.76
C GLY A 134 -14.51 13.67 -1.75
N GLY A 135 -14.76 13.99 -3.02
CA GLY A 135 -13.77 13.86 -4.08
C GLY A 135 -13.45 12.42 -4.49
N GLY A 136 -14.32 11.46 -4.18
CA GLY A 136 -14.18 10.08 -4.58
C GLY A 136 -13.10 9.30 -3.83
N VAL A 137 -12.68 9.76 -2.64
CA VAL A 137 -11.64 9.09 -1.84
C VAL A 137 -12.23 7.96 -1.02
N LEU A 138 -11.61 6.76 -1.12
CA LEU A 138 -11.79 5.65 -0.20
C LEU A 138 -10.64 5.65 0.82
N GLU A 139 -10.92 5.89 2.08
CA GLU A 139 -9.95 5.78 3.17
C GLU A 139 -10.17 4.47 3.94
N ILE A 140 -9.08 3.77 4.20
CA ILE A 140 -9.05 2.54 5.00
C ILE A 140 -8.21 2.83 6.24
N LEU A 141 -8.79 2.68 7.41
CA LEU A 141 -8.05 2.81 8.68
C LEU A 141 -7.44 1.46 9.10
N PRO A 142 -6.42 1.46 9.99
CA PRO A 142 -5.76 0.20 10.41
C PRO A 142 -6.72 -0.85 10.97
N GLY A 143 -7.71 -0.44 11.79
CA GLY A 143 -8.72 -1.34 12.34
C GLY A 143 -9.69 -1.91 11.30
N GLU A 144 -9.90 -1.20 10.20
CA GLU A 144 -10.79 -1.62 9.11
C GLU A 144 -10.11 -2.65 8.18
N MET A 145 -8.78 -2.55 8.02
CA MET A 145 -8.01 -3.53 7.25
C MET A 145 -8.18 -4.97 7.74
N GLY A 146 -8.32 -5.16 9.06
CA GLY A 146 -8.50 -6.49 9.66
C GLY A 146 -9.82 -7.17 9.28
N ASN A 147 -10.77 -6.43 8.73
CA ASN A 147 -12.09 -6.92 8.32
C ASN A 147 -12.16 -7.20 6.81
N ILE A 148 -11.10 -6.88 6.04
CA ILE A 148 -11.05 -7.20 4.62
C ILE A 148 -10.89 -8.71 4.45
N LEU A 149 -11.83 -9.33 3.77
CA LEU A 149 -11.80 -10.77 3.53
C LEU A 149 -10.77 -11.09 2.45
N LEU A 150 -9.81 -11.95 2.79
CA LEU A 150 -8.81 -12.48 1.87
C LEU A 150 -8.99 -14.00 1.73
N PRO A 151 -9.13 -14.53 0.52
CA PRO A 151 -9.15 -15.97 0.32
C PRO A 151 -7.80 -16.58 0.71
N LYS A 152 -7.84 -17.70 1.42
CA LYS A 152 -6.63 -18.38 1.90
C LYS A 152 -6.04 -19.28 0.82
N ILE A 153 -5.00 -18.83 0.14
CA ILE A 153 -4.24 -19.64 -0.81
C ILE A 153 -3.22 -20.49 -0.03
N GLN A 154 -3.53 -21.77 0.17
CA GLN A 154 -2.62 -22.69 0.89
C GLN A 154 -1.57 -23.31 -0.03
N ARG A 155 -1.97 -23.77 -1.20
CA ARG A 155 -1.13 -24.45 -2.18
C ARG A 155 -1.39 -23.87 -3.56
N ILE A 156 -0.34 -23.39 -4.19
CA ILE A 156 -0.35 -22.93 -5.58
C ILE A 156 1.03 -23.25 -6.18
N ASN A 157 1.06 -23.67 -7.42
CA ASN A 157 2.32 -23.84 -8.13
C ASN A 157 3.07 -22.50 -8.19
N PRO A 158 4.35 -22.44 -7.77
CA PRO A 158 5.10 -21.18 -7.71
C PRO A 158 5.27 -20.49 -9.07
N VAL A 159 5.42 -21.25 -10.16
CA VAL A 159 5.55 -20.72 -11.53
C VAL A 159 4.23 -20.07 -11.93
N PHE A 160 3.14 -20.81 -11.80
CA PHE A 160 1.80 -20.30 -12.10
C PHE A 160 1.44 -19.06 -11.28
N ARG A 161 1.76 -19.05 -9.97
CA ARG A 161 1.59 -17.85 -9.14
C ARG A 161 2.36 -16.65 -9.71
N SER A 162 3.62 -16.87 -10.10
CA SER A 162 4.48 -15.82 -10.65
C SER A 162 3.91 -15.25 -11.95
N GLU A 163 3.41 -16.11 -12.83
CA GLU A 163 2.75 -15.70 -14.08
C GLU A 163 1.51 -14.84 -13.80
N LEU A 164 0.63 -15.28 -12.90
CA LEU A 164 -0.55 -14.50 -12.52
C LEU A 164 -0.18 -13.13 -11.93
N LEU A 165 0.83 -13.08 -11.05
CA LEU A 165 1.28 -11.83 -10.46
C LEU A 165 1.94 -10.90 -11.48
N GLN A 166 2.64 -11.42 -12.50
CA GLN A 166 3.17 -10.62 -13.60
C GLN A 166 2.07 -9.95 -14.41
N GLU A 167 0.99 -10.69 -14.73
CA GLU A 167 -0.16 -10.13 -15.44
C GLU A 167 -0.88 -9.07 -14.61
N VAL A 168 -1.11 -9.31 -13.31
CA VAL A 168 -1.70 -8.32 -12.41
C VAL A 168 -0.81 -7.08 -12.31
N ASP A 169 0.51 -7.25 -12.18
CA ASP A 169 1.45 -6.11 -12.12
C ASP A 169 1.43 -5.32 -13.44
N HIS A 170 1.36 -6.01 -14.57
CA HIS A 170 1.26 -5.38 -15.90
C HIS A 170 0.01 -4.49 -16.02
N VAL A 171 -1.15 -5.01 -15.65
CA VAL A 171 -2.41 -4.25 -15.64
C VAL A 171 -2.31 -3.01 -14.75
N VAL A 172 -1.80 -3.17 -13.52
CA VAL A 172 -1.71 -2.07 -12.55
C VAL A 172 -0.67 -1.01 -12.96
N ARG A 173 0.47 -1.41 -13.57
CA ARG A 173 1.53 -0.49 -14.02
C ARG A 173 1.14 0.35 -15.21
N ASN A 174 0.35 -0.19 -16.09
CA ASN A 174 -0.05 0.49 -17.33
C ASN A 174 -1.36 1.28 -17.19
N ASP A 175 -1.88 1.41 -15.95
CA ASP A 175 -3.18 2.04 -15.67
C ASP A 175 -4.32 1.48 -16.54
N ASP A 176 -4.21 0.19 -16.90
CA ASP A 176 -5.23 -0.52 -17.65
C ASP A 176 -6.46 -0.79 -16.76
N ASP A 177 -7.53 -1.28 -17.37
CA ASP A 177 -8.74 -1.62 -16.64
C ASP A 177 -8.46 -2.70 -15.59
N ILE A 178 -8.54 -2.32 -14.31
CA ILE A 178 -8.30 -3.22 -13.18
C ILE A 178 -9.21 -4.44 -13.21
N GLU A 179 -10.35 -4.39 -13.87
CA GLU A 179 -11.24 -5.54 -14.01
C GLU A 179 -10.58 -6.71 -14.73
N LYS A 180 -9.63 -6.46 -15.63
CA LYS A 180 -8.84 -7.53 -16.28
C LYS A 180 -8.05 -8.35 -15.25
N ALA A 181 -7.42 -7.66 -14.28
CA ALA A 181 -6.71 -8.35 -13.20
C ALA A 181 -7.67 -9.11 -12.27
N LEU A 182 -8.82 -8.51 -11.94
CA LEU A 182 -9.83 -9.17 -11.12
C LEU A 182 -10.41 -10.39 -11.83
N ASP A 183 -10.73 -10.31 -13.14
CA ASP A 183 -11.26 -11.43 -13.92
C ASP A 183 -10.26 -12.59 -13.98
N LEU A 184 -8.98 -12.26 -14.14
CA LEU A 184 -7.92 -13.27 -14.14
C LEU A 184 -7.84 -14.00 -12.79
N VAL A 185 -7.77 -13.26 -11.69
CA VAL A 185 -7.62 -13.86 -10.36
C VAL A 185 -8.91 -14.53 -9.89
N ASP A 186 -10.08 -13.97 -10.17
CA ASP A 186 -11.37 -14.61 -9.89
C ASP A 186 -11.44 -15.98 -10.59
N ARG A 187 -11.13 -16.02 -11.88
CA ARG A 187 -11.20 -17.27 -12.68
C ARG A 187 -10.16 -18.29 -12.23
N GLU A 188 -8.89 -17.90 -12.14
CA GLU A 188 -7.79 -18.84 -11.94
C GLU A 188 -7.60 -19.23 -10.47
N VAL A 189 -7.85 -18.30 -9.55
CA VAL A 189 -7.62 -18.53 -8.13
C VAL A 189 -8.91 -18.83 -7.38
N LEU A 190 -9.93 -17.96 -7.46
CA LEU A 190 -11.14 -18.15 -6.67
C LEU A 190 -11.94 -19.36 -7.18
N ILE A 191 -12.19 -19.42 -8.48
CA ILE A 191 -13.08 -20.45 -9.06
C ILE A 191 -12.30 -21.75 -9.26
N LYS A 192 -11.22 -21.77 -10.06
CA LYS A 192 -10.53 -23.01 -10.40
C LYS A 192 -9.72 -23.60 -9.24
N LEU A 193 -8.96 -22.79 -8.50
CA LEU A 193 -8.08 -23.29 -7.45
C LEU A 193 -8.81 -23.51 -6.11
N LEU A 194 -9.68 -22.58 -5.72
CA LEU A 194 -10.33 -22.59 -4.42
C LEU A 194 -11.78 -23.12 -4.46
N GLY A 195 -12.36 -23.34 -5.65
CA GLY A 195 -13.71 -23.88 -5.80
C GLY A 195 -14.83 -22.92 -5.37
N ILE A 196 -14.56 -21.61 -5.35
CA ILE A 196 -15.58 -20.60 -5.03
C ILE A 196 -16.53 -20.50 -6.24
N GLU A 197 -17.82 -20.47 -5.97
CA GLU A 197 -18.84 -20.35 -7.00
C GLU A 197 -18.69 -19.05 -7.79
N GLN A 198 -18.80 -19.14 -9.10
CA GLN A 198 -18.71 -17.99 -10.01
C GLN A 198 -19.72 -16.90 -9.66
N GLU A 199 -20.91 -17.29 -9.21
CA GLU A 199 -21.97 -16.36 -8.80
C GLU A 199 -21.51 -15.46 -7.65
N ILE A 200 -20.79 -15.99 -6.66
CA ILE A 200 -20.23 -15.21 -5.54
C ILE A 200 -19.25 -14.16 -6.06
N CYS A 201 -18.35 -14.52 -6.97
CA CYS A 201 -17.42 -13.57 -7.57
C CYS A 201 -18.16 -12.47 -8.32
N SER A 202 -19.18 -12.85 -9.10
CA SER A 202 -20.00 -11.91 -9.88
C SER A 202 -20.77 -10.94 -8.99
N GLN A 203 -21.38 -11.43 -7.91
CA GLN A 203 -22.10 -10.59 -6.93
C GLN A 203 -21.15 -9.63 -6.21
N CYS A 204 -19.99 -10.11 -5.77
CA CYS A 204 -18.96 -9.26 -5.17
C CYS A 204 -18.46 -8.17 -6.14
N ARG A 205 -18.28 -8.51 -7.43
CA ARG A 205 -17.94 -7.53 -8.46
C ARG A 205 -19.01 -6.45 -8.59
N VAL A 206 -20.27 -6.82 -8.62
CA VAL A 206 -21.40 -5.86 -8.67
C VAL A 206 -21.41 -4.96 -7.44
N ILE A 207 -21.21 -5.51 -6.24
CA ILE A 207 -21.13 -4.75 -4.99
C ILE A 207 -19.98 -3.74 -5.05
N TRP A 208 -18.76 -4.20 -5.38
CA TRP A 208 -17.59 -3.32 -5.52
C TRP A 208 -17.86 -2.16 -6.47
N LYS A 209 -18.31 -2.45 -7.69
CA LYS A 209 -18.58 -1.41 -8.70
C LYS A 209 -19.67 -0.43 -8.28
N LYS A 210 -20.73 -0.91 -7.65
CA LYS A 210 -21.82 -0.06 -7.15
C LYS A 210 -21.31 0.91 -6.08
N MET A 211 -20.52 0.44 -5.14
CA MET A 211 -19.97 1.27 -4.07
C MET A 211 -18.93 2.26 -4.61
N GLN A 212 -18.03 1.81 -5.49
CA GLN A 212 -17.05 2.66 -6.16
C GLN A 212 -17.76 3.80 -6.94
N ARG A 213 -18.75 3.49 -7.79
CA ARG A 213 -19.51 4.49 -8.56
C ARG A 213 -20.21 5.49 -7.65
N ARG A 214 -20.84 5.00 -6.57
CA ARG A 214 -21.48 5.88 -5.58
C ARG A 214 -20.48 6.83 -4.92
N ARG A 215 -19.28 6.36 -4.64
CA ARG A 215 -18.21 7.16 -4.07
C ARG A 215 -17.66 8.19 -5.06
N LEU A 216 -17.37 7.77 -6.29
CA LEU A 216 -16.85 8.64 -7.36
C LEU A 216 -17.90 9.68 -7.81
N GLY A 217 -19.18 9.34 -7.81
CA GLY A 217 -20.27 10.26 -8.19
C GLY A 217 -20.64 11.29 -7.13
N ARG A 218 -19.97 11.32 -5.97
CA ARG A 218 -20.14 12.32 -4.91
C ARG A 218 -19.09 13.45 -4.95
N GLY A 219 -18.25 13.47 -5.97
CA GLY A 219 -17.24 14.50 -6.19
C GLY A 219 -17.71 15.66 -7.04
#